data_f5df4a4793d94af2635fe090cf4cfd75
#
_entry.id   f5df4a4793d94af2635fe090cf4cfd75
#
_cell.length_a   1.000
_cell.length_b   1.000
_cell.length_c   1.000
_cell.angle_alpha   90.00
_cell.angle_beta   90.00
_cell.angle_gamma   90.00
#
_symmetry.space_group_name_H-M   'P 1'
#
loop_
_entity.id
_entity.type
_entity.pdbx_description
1 polymer ?
#
loop_
_entity_poly.entity_id
_entity_poly.type
_entity_poly.pdbx_seq_one_letter_code
_entity_poly.pdbx_strand_id
1 'polypeptide(L)'
;MMAKKALILTDVQDDFLGNTLDYIATVCQRYLDEHGRDYDVIILTHWKHEDNESEDTLLLEHPSAHVVEKRTYSAYNEETATLLKQANIDEVHVGGVDAEMAVLSTMYRLLDEGYKVQLLERLIASYHGRNWESMTIARHVIGDENVVALGAQRVWM
;
A
#
# COMPACT_ATOMS: atom_id res chain seq x y z
N MET A 1 -1.90 -25.18 -4.85
CA MET A 1 -0.96 -24.34 -4.11
C MET A 1 -1.51 -22.95 -3.92
N MET A 2 -1.33 -22.41 -2.75
CA MET A 2 -1.77 -21.05 -2.48
C MET A 2 -0.78 -20.06 -3.09
N ALA A 3 -1.30 -18.95 -3.61
CA ALA A 3 -0.47 -17.89 -4.12
C ALA A 3 0.39 -17.29 -3.00
N LYS A 4 1.61 -16.92 -3.33
CA LYS A 4 2.48 -16.18 -2.42
C LYS A 4 2.16 -14.71 -2.53
N LYS A 5 1.92 -14.07 -1.40
CA LYS A 5 1.38 -12.71 -1.36
C LYS A 5 2.29 -11.76 -0.63
N ALA A 6 2.36 -10.54 -1.15
CA ALA A 6 3.01 -9.42 -0.48
C ALA A 6 2.00 -8.32 -0.20
N LEU A 7 2.26 -7.56 0.84
CA LEU A 7 1.51 -6.35 1.18
C LEU A 7 2.46 -5.16 1.08
N ILE A 8 2.05 -4.12 0.35
CA ILE A 8 2.78 -2.86 0.29
C ILE A 8 1.84 -1.75 0.77
N LEU A 9 2.24 -1.06 1.83
CA LEU A 9 1.53 0.12 2.31
C LEU A 9 2.42 1.33 2.07
N THR A 10 1.96 2.24 1.20
CA THR A 10 2.79 3.35 0.75
C THR A 10 2.63 4.58 1.64
N ASP A 11 3.76 5.10 2.12
CA ASP A 11 3.91 6.46 2.66
C ASP A 11 2.89 6.86 3.73
N VAL A 12 2.51 5.92 4.60
CA VAL A 12 1.64 6.21 5.74
C VAL A 12 2.52 6.83 6.82
N GLN A 13 2.76 8.11 6.68
CA GLN A 13 3.70 8.84 7.51
C GLN A 13 3.15 10.22 7.84
N ASP A 14 3.66 10.80 8.93
CA ASP A 14 3.17 12.06 9.47
C ASP A 14 3.20 13.21 8.45
N ASP A 15 4.17 13.18 7.54
CA ASP A 15 4.33 14.20 6.51
C ASP A 15 3.10 14.36 5.60
N PHE A 16 2.36 13.29 5.39
CA PHE A 16 1.29 13.25 4.38
C PHE A 16 -0.11 13.13 4.97
N LEU A 17 -0.19 12.96 6.27
CA LEU A 17 -1.48 12.82 6.94
C LEU A 17 -1.80 14.13 7.65
N GLY A 18 -2.74 14.88 7.10
CA GLY A 18 -3.30 16.00 7.80
C GLY A 18 -4.37 15.52 8.77
N ASN A 19 -4.96 16.42 9.55
CA ASN A 19 -5.95 16.09 10.57
C ASN A 19 -7.08 15.20 10.05
N THR A 20 -7.45 15.35 8.79
CA THR A 20 -8.56 14.61 8.19
C THR A 20 -8.18 13.19 7.77
N LEU A 21 -6.88 12.89 7.64
CA LEU A 21 -6.41 11.58 7.19
C LEU A 21 -5.75 10.75 8.29
N ASP A 22 -5.73 11.25 9.51
CA ASP A 22 -5.09 10.53 10.63
C ASP A 22 -5.67 9.12 10.81
N TYR A 23 -6.95 8.94 10.50
CA TYR A 23 -7.59 7.63 10.62
C TYR A 23 -6.91 6.54 9.78
N ILE A 24 -6.24 6.91 8.69
CA ILE A 24 -5.60 5.95 7.80
C ILE A 24 -4.48 5.18 8.52
N ALA A 25 -3.71 5.86 9.34
CA ALA A 25 -2.66 5.19 10.11
C ALA A 25 -3.27 4.12 11.03
N THR A 26 -4.37 4.46 11.70
CA THR A 26 -5.06 3.52 12.60
C THR A 26 -5.62 2.32 11.83
N VAL A 27 -6.28 2.57 10.70
CA VAL A 27 -6.89 1.51 9.90
C VAL A 27 -5.81 0.58 9.31
N CYS A 28 -4.73 1.16 8.78
CA CYS A 28 -3.63 0.38 8.23
C CYS A 28 -2.93 -0.44 9.32
N GLN A 29 -2.69 0.15 10.48
CA GLN A 29 -2.06 -0.57 11.58
C GLN A 29 -2.93 -1.74 12.06
N ARG A 30 -4.23 -1.52 12.16
CA ARG A 30 -5.16 -2.60 12.54
C ARG A 30 -5.11 -3.73 11.52
N TYR A 31 -5.08 -3.41 10.24
CA TYR A 31 -4.98 -4.42 9.20
C TYR A 31 -3.68 -5.22 9.32
N LEU A 32 -2.56 -4.53 9.58
CA LEU A 32 -1.28 -5.20 9.82
C LEU A 32 -1.36 -6.15 11.02
N ASP A 33 -1.97 -5.69 12.11
CA ASP A 33 -2.06 -6.50 13.33
C ASP A 33 -2.94 -7.75 13.11
N GLU A 34 -4.02 -7.62 12.36
CA GLU A 34 -4.97 -8.70 12.13
C GLU A 34 -4.58 -9.63 10.99
N HIS A 35 -3.98 -9.11 9.93
CA HIS A 35 -3.76 -9.84 8.67
C HIS A 35 -2.30 -9.90 8.21
N GLY A 36 -1.38 -9.25 8.92
CA GLY A 36 0.02 -9.22 8.49
C GLY A 36 0.61 -10.62 8.31
N ARG A 37 0.25 -11.55 9.17
CA ARG A 37 0.75 -12.93 9.09
C ARG A 37 0.25 -13.71 7.86
N ASP A 38 -0.74 -13.18 7.15
CA ASP A 38 -1.25 -13.81 5.93
C ASP A 38 -0.37 -13.51 4.72
N TYR A 39 0.62 -12.65 4.88
CA TYR A 39 1.52 -12.24 3.82
C TYR A 39 2.91 -12.84 3.99
N ASP A 40 3.52 -13.21 2.87
CA ASP A 40 4.88 -13.72 2.84
C ASP A 40 5.90 -12.60 2.92
N VAL A 41 5.54 -11.41 2.44
CA VAL A 41 6.37 -10.20 2.49
C VAL A 41 5.49 -9.02 2.84
N ILE A 42 5.95 -8.18 3.76
CA ILE A 42 5.31 -6.91 4.09
C ILE A 42 6.32 -5.80 3.84
N ILE A 43 5.92 -4.81 3.05
CA ILE A 43 6.75 -3.64 2.75
C ILE A 43 6.00 -2.39 3.18
N LEU A 44 6.65 -1.59 4.02
CA LEU A 44 6.15 -0.29 4.45
C LEU A 44 7.10 0.74 3.86
N THR A 45 6.61 1.60 2.96
CA THR A 45 7.51 2.58 2.36
C THR A 45 7.54 3.87 3.15
N HIS A 46 8.72 4.48 3.16
CA HIS A 46 8.95 5.77 3.79
C HIS A 46 9.52 6.72 2.73
N TRP A 47 8.73 7.72 2.38
CA TRP A 47 9.17 8.74 1.44
C TRP A 47 10.19 9.65 2.12
N LYS A 48 11.38 9.73 1.56
CA LYS A 48 12.43 10.63 2.05
C LYS A 48 12.54 11.84 1.15
N HIS A 49 12.47 13.02 1.75
CA HIS A 49 12.64 14.29 1.05
C HIS A 49 13.52 15.22 1.92
N GLU A 50 13.91 16.35 1.38
CA GLU A 50 14.86 17.24 2.07
C GLU A 50 14.40 17.62 3.48
N ASP A 51 13.12 17.87 3.65
CA ASP A 51 12.56 18.34 4.93
C ASP A 51 12.52 17.25 6.00
N ASN A 52 12.55 15.96 5.63
CA ASN A 52 12.45 14.87 6.60
C ASN A 52 13.59 13.85 6.52
N GLU A 53 14.70 14.18 5.85
CA GLU A 53 15.72 13.19 5.54
C GLU A 53 16.31 12.51 6.77
N SER A 54 16.38 13.22 7.90
CA SER A 54 16.90 12.68 9.14
C SER A 54 15.80 12.23 10.10
N GLU A 55 14.53 12.32 9.72
CA GLU A 55 13.41 12.01 10.59
C GLU A 55 12.76 10.68 10.22
N ASP A 56 12.32 9.95 11.24
CA ASP A 56 11.49 8.78 11.07
C ASP A 56 10.03 9.20 11.32
N THR A 57 9.32 9.48 10.24
CA THR A 57 7.93 9.93 10.31
C THR A 57 6.93 8.81 9.99
N LEU A 58 7.41 7.60 9.72
CA LEU A 58 6.55 6.46 9.42
C LEU A 58 5.70 6.12 10.64
N LEU A 59 4.40 5.92 10.41
CA LEU A 59 3.42 5.68 11.47
C LEU A 59 3.03 4.22 11.64
N LEU A 60 3.56 3.33 10.80
CA LEU A 60 3.23 1.92 10.81
C LEU A 60 4.40 1.09 11.28
N GLU A 61 4.10 -0.04 11.95
CA GLU A 61 5.11 -1.00 12.34
C GLU A 61 4.54 -2.41 12.34
N HIS A 62 5.40 -3.38 12.05
CA HIS A 62 5.07 -4.80 12.15
C HIS A 62 6.38 -5.57 12.26
N PRO A 63 6.43 -6.65 13.10
CA PRO A 63 7.68 -7.40 13.33
C PRO A 63 8.30 -7.98 12.07
N SER A 64 7.47 -8.33 11.07
CA SER A 64 7.95 -8.93 9.82
C SER A 64 8.09 -7.93 8.68
N ALA A 65 7.82 -6.65 8.91
CA ALA A 65 7.84 -5.67 7.84
C ALA A 65 9.24 -5.23 7.48
N HIS A 66 9.42 -5.00 6.18
CA HIS A 66 10.62 -4.34 5.65
C HIS A 66 10.26 -2.89 5.41
N VAL A 67 11.00 -1.97 6.03
CA VAL A 67 10.82 -0.54 5.77
C VAL A 67 11.72 -0.18 4.59
N VAL A 68 11.10 0.26 3.50
CA VAL A 68 11.82 0.60 2.27
C VAL A 68 11.74 2.11 2.06
N GLU A 69 12.89 2.75 2.02
CA GLU A 69 12.95 4.18 1.72
C GLU A 69 12.80 4.41 0.23
N LYS A 70 12.08 5.44 -0.15
CA LYS A 70 11.93 5.80 -1.55
C LYS A 70 11.92 7.30 -1.75
N ARG A 71 12.23 7.70 -2.98
CA ARG A 71 12.22 9.11 -3.42
C ARG A 71 11.43 9.25 -4.73
N THR A 72 10.62 8.26 -5.06
CA THR A 72 9.76 8.23 -6.24
C THR A 72 8.34 7.91 -5.83
N TYR A 73 7.38 8.21 -6.69
CA TYR A 73 5.98 7.90 -6.39
C TYR A 73 5.77 6.39 -6.24
N SER A 74 6.31 5.60 -7.17
CA SER A 74 6.15 4.15 -7.09
C SER A 74 6.98 3.58 -5.95
N ALA A 75 6.38 2.64 -5.22
CA ALA A 75 7.07 1.86 -4.21
C ALA A 75 7.99 0.78 -4.81
N TYR A 76 7.91 0.57 -6.11
CA TYR A 76 8.69 -0.47 -6.77
C TYR A 76 10.07 0.07 -7.15
N ASN A 77 11.03 -0.13 -6.27
CA ASN A 77 12.43 0.20 -6.50
C ASN A 77 13.26 -1.09 -6.43
N GLU A 78 14.57 -0.97 -6.49
CA GLU A 78 15.45 -2.15 -6.47
C GLU A 78 15.26 -3.01 -5.22
N GLU A 79 15.12 -2.38 -4.07
CA GLU A 79 14.94 -3.12 -2.81
C GLU A 79 13.62 -3.87 -2.81
N THR A 80 12.54 -3.21 -3.19
CA THR A 80 11.23 -3.86 -3.32
C THR A 80 11.28 -4.99 -4.33
N ALA A 81 11.87 -4.76 -5.49
CA ALA A 81 12.00 -5.78 -6.52
C ALA A 81 12.73 -7.02 -5.98
N THR A 82 13.81 -6.81 -5.26
CA THR A 82 14.60 -7.90 -4.68
C THR A 82 13.78 -8.70 -3.67
N LEU A 83 13.08 -8.00 -2.77
CA LEU A 83 12.25 -8.65 -1.75
C LEU A 83 11.15 -9.51 -2.38
N LEU A 84 10.48 -8.99 -3.39
CA LEU A 84 9.40 -9.72 -4.06
C LEU A 84 9.93 -10.93 -4.84
N LYS A 85 11.05 -10.79 -5.52
CA LYS A 85 11.63 -11.87 -6.31
C LYS A 85 12.19 -12.99 -5.42
N GLN A 86 12.89 -12.64 -4.36
CA GLN A 86 13.46 -13.63 -3.45
C GLN A 86 12.39 -14.48 -2.77
N ALA A 87 11.23 -13.92 -2.52
CA ALA A 87 10.12 -14.63 -1.89
C ALA A 87 9.19 -15.30 -2.90
N ASN A 88 9.47 -15.18 -4.21
CA ASN A 88 8.64 -15.74 -5.28
C ASN A 88 7.19 -15.28 -5.21
N ILE A 89 6.99 -13.98 -4.99
CA ILE A 89 5.65 -13.41 -4.84
C ILE A 89 4.88 -13.46 -6.16
N ASP A 90 3.61 -13.85 -6.09
CA ASP A 90 2.70 -13.90 -7.22
C ASP A 90 1.73 -12.73 -7.23
N GLU A 91 1.27 -12.34 -6.06
CA GLU A 91 0.20 -11.37 -5.89
C GLU A 91 0.61 -10.31 -4.88
N VAL A 92 0.35 -9.05 -5.21
CA VAL A 92 0.70 -7.93 -4.33
C VAL A 92 -0.57 -7.14 -4.01
N HIS A 93 -0.81 -6.93 -2.72
CA HIS A 93 -1.88 -6.07 -2.23
C HIS A 93 -1.30 -4.72 -1.86
N VAL A 94 -1.95 -3.65 -2.29
CA VAL A 94 -1.44 -2.29 -2.11
C VAL A 94 -2.45 -1.43 -1.39
N GLY A 95 -1.98 -0.68 -0.41
CA GLY A 95 -2.73 0.36 0.28
C GLY A 95 -1.82 1.54 0.57
N GLY A 96 -2.33 2.53 1.28
CA GLY A 96 -1.57 3.71 1.70
C GLY A 96 -2.01 5.00 1.05
N VAL A 97 -1.12 5.94 0.95
CA VAL A 97 -1.37 7.30 0.43
C VAL A 97 -0.26 7.73 -0.54
N ASP A 98 -0.51 8.67 -1.41
CA ASP A 98 -1.84 9.15 -1.85
C ASP A 98 -2.37 8.26 -2.95
N ALA A 99 -3.68 8.12 -3.00
CA ALA A 99 -4.36 7.23 -3.95
C ALA A 99 -3.95 7.47 -5.40
N GLU A 100 -3.98 8.74 -5.83
CA GLU A 100 -3.70 9.10 -7.22
C GLU A 100 -2.21 9.15 -7.57
N MET A 101 -1.35 9.07 -6.57
CA MET A 101 0.09 9.19 -6.76
C MET A 101 0.80 7.86 -6.45
N ALA A 102 1.22 7.64 -5.21
CA ALA A 102 1.99 6.46 -4.86
C ALA A 102 1.23 5.16 -5.09
N VAL A 103 -0.07 5.12 -4.77
CA VAL A 103 -0.85 3.90 -4.91
C VAL A 103 -1.01 3.51 -6.38
N LEU A 104 -1.50 4.41 -7.22
CA LEU A 104 -1.69 4.11 -8.63
C LEU A 104 -0.37 3.86 -9.36
N SER A 105 0.67 4.64 -9.07
CA SER A 105 1.97 4.44 -9.73
C SER A 105 2.57 3.08 -9.35
N THR A 106 2.42 2.67 -8.10
CA THR A 106 2.87 1.35 -7.66
C THR A 106 2.07 0.24 -8.36
N MET A 107 0.75 0.41 -8.46
CA MET A 107 -0.11 -0.53 -9.16
C MET A 107 0.35 -0.73 -10.60
N TYR A 108 0.53 0.37 -11.35
CA TYR A 108 0.95 0.29 -12.74
C TYR A 108 2.29 -0.40 -12.89
N ARG A 109 3.25 -0.06 -12.04
CA ARG A 109 4.58 -0.66 -12.13
C ARG A 109 4.54 -2.15 -11.82
N LEU A 110 3.78 -2.56 -10.82
CA LEU A 110 3.64 -3.99 -10.49
C LEU A 110 3.01 -4.77 -11.63
N LEU A 111 1.99 -4.20 -12.28
CA LEU A 111 1.36 -4.82 -13.44
C LEU A 111 2.37 -4.97 -14.59
N ASP A 112 3.17 -3.95 -14.86
CA ASP A 112 4.19 -3.99 -15.89
C ASP A 112 5.24 -5.07 -15.61
N GLU A 113 5.49 -5.36 -14.33
CA GLU A 113 6.44 -6.39 -13.92
C GLU A 113 5.81 -7.79 -13.84
N GLY A 114 4.52 -7.91 -14.13
CA GLY A 114 3.86 -9.21 -14.25
C GLY A 114 3.17 -9.71 -12.99
N TYR A 115 3.05 -8.89 -11.96
CA TYR A 115 2.36 -9.30 -10.73
C TYR A 115 0.85 -9.16 -10.86
N LYS A 116 0.12 -10.04 -10.18
CA LYS A 116 -1.30 -9.81 -9.94
C LYS A 116 -1.41 -8.78 -8.82
N VAL A 117 -2.28 -7.77 -9.00
CA VAL A 117 -2.41 -6.67 -8.04
C VAL A 117 -3.83 -6.57 -7.54
N GLN A 118 -3.97 -6.39 -6.22
CA GLN A 118 -5.23 -6.00 -5.60
C GLN A 118 -5.02 -4.72 -4.83
N LEU A 119 -5.96 -3.80 -4.91
CA LEU A 119 -5.96 -2.60 -4.10
C LEU A 119 -6.92 -2.77 -2.93
N LEU A 120 -6.46 -2.44 -1.74
CA LEU A 120 -7.25 -2.54 -0.52
C LEU A 120 -7.89 -1.19 -0.23
N GLU A 121 -9.09 -0.97 -0.78
CA GLU A 121 -9.71 0.36 -0.85
C GLU A 121 -9.81 1.05 0.51
N ARG A 122 -10.14 0.30 1.57
CA ARG A 122 -10.30 0.89 2.90
C ARG A 122 -8.99 1.33 3.54
N LEU A 123 -7.88 0.91 2.98
CA LEU A 123 -6.54 1.30 3.44
C LEU A 123 -5.93 2.39 2.57
N ILE A 124 -6.70 2.99 1.68
CA ILE A 124 -6.22 3.98 0.72
C ILE A 124 -6.90 5.31 0.99
N ALA A 125 -6.10 6.38 1.00
CA ALA A 125 -6.61 7.73 1.16
C ALA A 125 -5.90 8.68 0.21
N SER A 126 -6.50 9.84 0.00
CA SER A 126 -5.95 10.90 -0.84
C SER A 126 -6.06 12.23 -0.09
N TYR A 127 -4.94 12.90 0.07
CA TYR A 127 -4.93 14.22 0.70
C TYR A 127 -5.80 15.22 -0.07
N HIS A 128 -5.84 15.08 -1.40
CA HIS A 128 -6.60 15.99 -2.27
C HIS A 128 -8.01 15.50 -2.59
N GLY A 129 -8.48 14.44 -1.91
CA GLY A 129 -9.84 13.95 -2.07
C GLY A 129 -10.09 13.21 -3.39
N ARG A 130 -9.07 12.55 -3.94
CA ARG A 130 -9.16 11.87 -5.24
C ARG A 130 -9.38 10.36 -5.13
N ASN A 131 -9.86 9.89 -4.00
CA ASN A 131 -10.09 8.46 -3.80
C ASN A 131 -11.06 7.87 -4.82
N TRP A 132 -12.18 8.54 -5.03
CA TRP A 132 -13.21 8.02 -5.96
C TRP A 132 -12.66 7.88 -7.38
N GLU A 133 -12.02 8.93 -7.88
CA GLU A 133 -11.44 8.91 -9.22
C GLU A 133 -10.37 7.83 -9.35
N SER A 134 -9.51 7.73 -8.33
CA SER A 134 -8.41 6.77 -8.34
C SER A 134 -8.92 5.34 -8.33
N MET A 135 -9.91 5.04 -7.50
CA MET A 135 -10.47 3.69 -7.43
C MET A 135 -11.29 3.36 -8.67
N THR A 136 -11.92 4.37 -9.30
CA THR A 136 -12.61 4.19 -10.57
C THR A 136 -11.63 3.79 -11.67
N ILE A 137 -10.48 4.46 -11.73
CA ILE A 137 -9.41 4.10 -12.66
C ILE A 137 -8.92 2.68 -12.38
N ALA A 138 -8.64 2.38 -11.11
CA ALA A 138 -8.14 1.08 -10.73
C ALA A 138 -9.11 -0.04 -11.12
N ARG A 139 -10.40 0.15 -10.86
CA ARG A 139 -11.42 -0.85 -11.24
C ARG A 139 -11.43 -1.10 -12.74
N HIS A 140 -11.22 -0.06 -13.52
CA HIS A 140 -11.14 -0.19 -14.97
C HIS A 140 -9.91 -1.00 -15.40
N VAL A 141 -8.78 -0.78 -14.73
CA VAL A 141 -7.50 -1.39 -15.10
C VAL A 141 -7.37 -2.84 -14.62
N ILE A 142 -7.71 -3.10 -13.36
CA ILE A 142 -7.49 -4.43 -12.76
C ILE A 142 -8.78 -5.21 -12.51
N GLY A 143 -9.94 -4.63 -12.80
CA GLY A 143 -11.24 -5.28 -12.58
C GLY A 143 -11.82 -4.97 -11.21
N ASP A 144 -13.15 -4.94 -11.15
CA ASP A 144 -13.87 -4.63 -9.90
C ASP A 144 -13.51 -5.59 -8.75
N GLU A 145 -13.30 -6.85 -9.08
CA GLU A 145 -12.99 -7.88 -8.07
C GLU A 145 -11.62 -7.70 -7.42
N ASN A 146 -10.76 -6.91 -8.04
CA ASN A 146 -9.40 -6.68 -7.54
C ASN A 146 -9.25 -5.34 -6.81
N VAL A 147 -10.33 -4.58 -6.67
CA VAL A 147 -10.39 -3.41 -5.78
C VAL A 147 -11.26 -3.83 -4.60
N VAL A 148 -10.61 -4.25 -3.52
CA VAL A 148 -11.25 -4.95 -2.42
C VAL A 148 -11.72 -3.96 -1.37
N ALA A 149 -13.03 -3.94 -1.09
CA ALA A 149 -13.62 -3.10 -0.05
C ALA A 149 -13.59 -3.86 1.28
N LEU A 150 -12.43 -3.88 1.90
CA LEU A 150 -12.21 -4.63 3.14
C LEU A 150 -13.18 -4.22 4.24
N GLY A 151 -13.79 -5.21 4.83
CA GLY A 151 -14.68 -5.01 5.95
C GLY A 151 -16.05 -4.45 5.59
N ALA A 152 -16.30 -4.11 4.32
CA ALA A 152 -17.59 -3.54 3.90
C ALA A 152 -18.74 -4.49 4.24
N GLN A 153 -18.58 -5.77 3.94
CA GLN A 153 -19.61 -6.75 4.22
C GLN A 153 -19.85 -6.93 5.73
N ARG A 154 -18.84 -6.65 6.55
CA ARG A 154 -18.98 -6.76 8.00
C ARG A 154 -19.77 -5.59 8.60
N VAL A 155 -19.74 -4.46 7.93
CA VAL A 155 -20.47 -3.27 8.38
C VAL A 155 -21.98 -3.51 8.29
N TRP A 156 -22.39 -4.34 7.35
CA TRP A 156 -23.80 -4.58 7.06
C TRP A 156 -24.35 -5.84 7.73
N MET A 157 -23.50 -6.58 8.39
CA MET A 157 -23.94 -7.80 9.08
C MET A 157 -24.24 -7.56 10.54
#